data_daee094ecf93a0fbe243e2609d6bbe16
#
_entry.id   daee094ecf93a0fbe243e2609d6bbe16
#
_cell.length_a   1.000
_cell.length_b   1.000
_cell.length_c   1.000
_cell.angle_alpha   90.00
_cell.angle_beta   90.00
_cell.angle_gamma   90.00
#
_symmetry.space_group_name_H-M   'P 1'
#
loop_
_entity.id
_entity.type
_entity.pdbx_description
1 polymer ?
#
loop_
_entity_poly.entity_id
_entity_poly.type
_entity_poly.pdbx_seq_one_letter_code
_entity_poly.pdbx_strand_id
1 'polypeptide(L)'
;IGVICGEVILDQSTLSLETVVNMVDIDMEMIRFMRYSDGYCRDSLEVEQNFIPFSLEETNQYQLETIPNLLPFVPKNDDELKEIIEITSISLKHRLDYVGTSKVIIGISGGLDSTLVLLFAYYTYQKYHLDPKNIIAVTMPGLGTGNKSKNIAIHLMQKLGVTMREVSIKKEAVNHLKL
;
A
#
# COMPACT_ATOMS: atom_id res chain seq x y z
N ILE A 1 -27.28 2.25 10.06
CA ILE A 1 -26.10 1.96 9.22
C ILE A 1 -26.15 2.84 8.00
N GLY A 2 -25.09 3.59 7.74
CA GLY A 2 -24.87 4.36 6.52
C GLY A 2 -23.75 3.72 5.70
N VAL A 3 -23.96 3.53 4.39
CA VAL A 3 -22.98 2.92 3.48
C VAL A 3 -22.79 3.83 2.27
N ILE A 4 -21.53 4.14 1.93
CA ILE A 4 -21.17 4.88 0.72
C ILE A 4 -20.12 4.10 -0.05
N CYS A 5 -20.35 3.85 -1.34
CA CYS A 5 -19.41 3.14 -2.22
C CYS A 5 -18.93 1.77 -1.67
N GLY A 6 -19.79 1.09 -0.91
CA GLY A 6 -19.47 -0.20 -0.28
C GLY A 6 -18.79 -0.09 1.09
N GLU A 7 -18.41 1.09 1.53
CA GLU A 7 -17.84 1.33 2.85
C GLU A 7 -18.89 1.76 3.87
N VAL A 8 -18.83 1.20 5.08
CA VAL A 8 -19.69 1.58 6.18
C VAL A 8 -19.13 2.86 6.80
N ILE A 9 -19.83 3.97 6.60
CA ILE A 9 -19.46 5.29 7.14
C ILE A 9 -20.15 5.61 8.47
N LEU A 10 -21.23 4.90 8.77
CA LEU A 10 -21.99 5.02 10.01
C LEU A 10 -22.47 3.65 10.43
N ASP A 11 -21.93 3.14 11.53
CA ASP A 11 -22.42 1.93 12.19
C ASP A 11 -22.78 2.26 13.63
N GLN A 12 -24.07 2.41 13.87
CA GLN A 12 -24.60 2.62 15.19
C GLN A 12 -25.70 1.61 15.48
N SER A 13 -25.42 0.70 16.37
CA SER A 13 -26.41 -0.19 16.98
C SER A 13 -27.08 0.55 18.14
N THR A 14 -28.30 1.00 17.97
CA THR A 14 -29.05 1.60 19.06
C THR A 14 -30.33 0.82 19.35
N LEU A 15 -30.32 0.19 20.51
CA LEU A 15 -31.54 -0.16 21.23
C LEU A 15 -31.84 1.03 22.17
N SER A 16 -32.38 2.11 21.63
CA SER A 16 -32.78 3.29 22.40
C SER A 16 -34.29 3.52 22.27
N LEU A 17 -34.94 3.90 23.37
CA LEU A 17 -36.32 4.37 23.34
C LEU A 17 -36.42 5.83 22.86
N GLU A 18 -35.30 6.52 22.74
CA GLU A 18 -35.22 7.91 22.29
C GLU A 18 -34.86 7.97 20.81
N THR A 19 -35.31 9.05 20.14
CA THR A 19 -34.91 9.33 18.76
C THR A 19 -33.42 9.70 18.73
N VAL A 20 -32.64 8.99 17.97
CA VAL A 20 -31.21 9.27 17.77
C VAL A 20 -31.04 9.88 16.38
N VAL A 21 -30.35 11.03 16.32
CA VAL A 21 -29.96 11.71 15.09
C VAL A 21 -28.45 11.64 14.97
N ASN A 22 -27.97 11.14 13.83
CA ASN A 22 -26.54 11.08 13.53
C ASN A 22 -26.24 11.95 12.31
N MET A 23 -25.13 12.65 12.36
CA MET A 23 -24.59 13.42 11.24
C MET A 23 -23.30 12.78 10.74
N VAL A 24 -23.09 12.83 9.44
CA VAL A 24 -21.89 12.31 8.79
C VAL A 24 -21.59 13.16 7.55
N ASP A 25 -20.34 13.44 7.34
CA ASP A 25 -19.87 14.11 6.13
C ASP A 25 -19.84 13.15 4.95
N ILE A 26 -20.31 13.61 3.79
CA ILE A 26 -20.35 12.82 2.57
C ILE A 26 -19.58 13.55 1.48
N ASP A 27 -18.56 12.91 0.92
CA ASP A 27 -17.83 13.42 -0.22
C ASP A 27 -18.60 13.11 -1.52
N MET A 28 -19.32 14.09 -2.02
CA MET A 28 -20.12 13.98 -3.24
C MET A 28 -19.27 13.84 -4.50
N GLU A 29 -18.08 14.43 -4.54
CA GLU A 29 -17.17 14.32 -5.68
C GLU A 29 -16.56 12.92 -5.76
N MET A 30 -16.23 12.32 -4.64
CA MET A 30 -15.80 10.91 -4.58
C MET A 30 -16.90 9.98 -5.13
N ILE A 31 -18.16 10.19 -4.73
CA ILE A 31 -19.28 9.38 -5.22
C ILE A 31 -19.43 9.53 -6.75
N ARG A 32 -19.34 10.75 -7.26
CA ARG A 32 -19.38 11.01 -8.71
C ARG A 32 -18.24 10.30 -9.42
N PHE A 33 -17.01 10.44 -8.92
CA PHE A 33 -15.83 9.77 -9.50
C PHE A 33 -16.00 8.26 -9.54
N MET A 34 -16.45 7.65 -8.45
CA MET A 34 -16.68 6.20 -8.38
C MET A 34 -17.74 5.74 -9.39
N ARG A 35 -18.84 6.49 -9.54
CA ARG A 35 -19.88 6.18 -10.54
C ARG A 35 -19.38 6.28 -11.98
N TYR A 36 -18.49 7.22 -12.28
CA TYR A 36 -17.89 7.33 -13.62
C TYR A 36 -16.86 6.25 -13.92
N SER A 37 -16.11 5.83 -12.91
CA SER A 37 -15.08 4.79 -13.06
C SER A 37 -15.66 3.37 -13.04
N ASP A 38 -16.82 3.17 -12.43
CA ASP A 38 -17.48 1.87 -12.39
C ASP A 38 -18.37 1.64 -13.63
N GLY A 39 -17.98 0.68 -14.48
CA GLY A 39 -18.72 0.29 -15.66
C GLY A 39 -20.15 -0.18 -15.35
N TYR A 40 -20.37 -0.77 -14.19
CA TYR A 40 -21.68 -1.25 -13.75
C TYR A 40 -22.68 -0.10 -13.53
N CYS A 41 -22.23 0.99 -12.91
CA CYS A 41 -23.05 2.18 -12.72
C CYS A 41 -23.35 2.91 -14.03
N ARG A 42 -22.41 2.87 -14.98
CA ARG A 42 -22.57 3.51 -16.30
C ARG A 42 -23.59 2.81 -17.18
N ASP A 43 -23.67 1.49 -17.08
CA ASP A 43 -24.55 0.64 -17.88
C ASP A 43 -25.89 0.33 -17.16
N SER A 44 -26.11 0.91 -15.96
CA SER A 44 -27.34 0.72 -15.22
C SER A 44 -28.54 1.35 -15.97
N LEU A 45 -29.63 0.62 -16.02
CA LEU A 45 -30.88 1.07 -16.64
C LEU A 45 -31.42 2.33 -15.91
N GLU A 46 -31.97 3.25 -16.67
CA GLU A 46 -32.72 4.39 -16.11
C GLU A 46 -33.89 3.85 -15.28
N VAL A 47 -33.84 4.09 -13.98
CA VAL A 47 -34.92 3.78 -13.05
C VAL A 47 -35.70 5.07 -12.80
N GLU A 48 -37.00 5.00 -12.89
CA GLU A 48 -37.87 6.13 -12.52
C GLU A 48 -37.63 6.50 -11.05
N GLN A 49 -37.14 7.71 -10.82
CA GLN A 49 -36.79 8.20 -9.48
C GLN A 49 -37.73 9.32 -9.05
N ASN A 50 -38.17 9.28 -7.80
CA ASN A 50 -38.87 10.39 -7.19
C ASN A 50 -37.86 11.45 -6.73
N PHE A 51 -37.85 12.60 -7.40
CA PHE A 51 -37.02 13.73 -7.03
C PHE A 51 -37.76 14.65 -6.06
N ILE A 52 -37.14 14.91 -4.90
CA ILE A 52 -37.59 15.96 -3.98
C ILE A 52 -36.65 17.14 -4.19
N PRO A 53 -37.08 18.19 -4.90
CA PRO A 53 -36.23 19.34 -5.11
C PRO A 53 -36.06 20.14 -3.81
N PHE A 54 -34.84 20.49 -3.48
CA PHE A 54 -34.50 21.40 -2.39
C PHE A 54 -33.33 22.27 -2.80
N SER A 55 -33.18 23.43 -2.21
CA SER A 55 -32.03 24.31 -2.41
C SER A 55 -31.35 24.57 -1.08
N LEU A 56 -30.03 24.57 -1.09
CA LEU A 56 -29.18 24.96 0.03
C LEU A 56 -28.42 26.23 -0.37
N GLU A 57 -28.21 27.12 0.59
CA GLU A 57 -27.31 28.25 0.40
C GLU A 57 -25.86 27.73 0.32
N GLU A 58 -25.11 28.26 -0.65
CA GLU A 58 -23.67 27.97 -0.72
C GLU A 58 -22.96 28.59 0.47
N THR A 59 -22.13 27.82 1.15
CA THR A 59 -21.28 28.30 2.24
C THR A 59 -19.83 27.98 1.93
N ASN A 60 -18.97 28.96 2.15
CA ASN A 60 -17.51 28.79 2.07
C ASN A 60 -16.90 28.46 3.43
N GLN A 61 -17.73 28.41 4.47
CA GLN A 61 -17.32 28.09 5.84
C GLN A 61 -18.16 26.92 6.35
N TYR A 62 -17.51 25.79 6.50
CA TYR A 62 -18.11 24.61 7.13
C TYR A 62 -17.10 23.97 8.09
N GLN A 63 -17.63 23.36 9.11
CA GLN A 63 -16.86 22.57 10.05
C GLN A 63 -17.23 21.10 9.84
N LEU A 64 -16.22 20.28 9.57
CA LEU A 64 -16.44 18.85 9.42
C LEU A 64 -16.80 18.23 10.77
N GLU A 65 -17.83 17.40 10.79
CA GLU A 65 -18.20 16.58 11.97
C GLU A 65 -17.17 15.47 12.17
N THR A 66 -16.62 14.95 11.08
CA THR A 66 -15.59 13.90 11.10
C THR A 66 -14.27 14.46 10.58
N ILE A 67 -13.23 14.37 11.40
CA ILE A 67 -11.89 14.78 10.97
C ILE A 67 -11.33 13.70 10.02
N PRO A 68 -11.04 14.04 8.75
CA PRO A 68 -10.47 13.07 7.82
C PRO A 68 -9.09 12.63 8.28
N ASN A 69 -8.75 11.38 8.03
CA ASN A 69 -7.40 10.88 8.30
C ASN A 69 -6.41 11.52 7.30
N LEU A 70 -5.61 12.46 7.78
CA LEU A 70 -4.60 13.17 6.96
C LEU A 70 -3.42 12.28 6.57
N LEU A 71 -3.26 11.14 7.22
CA LEU A 71 -2.16 10.19 6.98
C LEU A 71 -2.72 8.78 6.74
N PRO A 72 -3.49 8.56 5.65
CA PRO A 72 -4.21 7.30 5.43
C PRO A 72 -3.29 6.09 5.28
N PHE A 73 -2.01 6.31 4.92
CA PHE A 73 -1.02 5.23 4.73
C PHE A 73 -0.11 5.01 5.95
N VAL A 74 -0.34 5.75 7.03
CA VAL A 74 0.45 5.59 8.26
C VAL A 74 -0.35 4.78 9.27
N PRO A 75 0.17 3.63 9.73
CA PRO A 75 -0.47 2.83 10.76
C PRO A 75 -0.68 3.66 12.04
N LYS A 76 -1.86 3.53 12.64
CA LYS A 76 -2.23 4.28 13.85
C LYS A 76 -1.63 3.68 15.13
N ASN A 77 -1.33 2.39 15.08
CA ASN A 77 -0.84 1.63 16.23
C ASN A 77 0.02 0.44 15.79
N ASP A 78 0.61 -0.23 16.76
CA ASP A 78 1.48 -1.39 16.53
C ASP A 78 0.74 -2.61 15.97
N ASP A 79 -0.56 -2.73 16.21
CA ASP A 79 -1.33 -3.87 15.71
C ASP A 79 -1.61 -3.72 14.21
N GLU A 80 -1.96 -2.52 13.75
CA GLU A 80 -2.05 -2.22 12.31
C GLU A 80 -0.69 -2.42 11.61
N LEU A 81 0.41 -2.03 12.28
CA LEU A 81 1.75 -2.24 11.73
C LEU A 81 2.09 -3.73 11.60
N LYS A 82 1.75 -4.54 12.61
CA LYS A 82 1.91 -6.00 12.56
C LYS A 82 1.06 -6.61 11.45
N GLU A 83 -0.18 -6.15 11.29
CA GLU A 83 -1.07 -6.62 10.24
C GLU A 83 -0.49 -6.37 8.85
N ILE A 84 0.09 -5.19 8.59
CA ILE A 84 0.79 -4.88 7.33
C ILE A 84 1.93 -5.87 7.07
N ILE A 85 2.74 -6.16 8.09
CA ILE A 85 3.84 -7.12 7.99
C ILE A 85 3.30 -8.53 7.68
N GLU A 86 2.23 -8.93 8.35
CA GLU A 86 1.60 -10.24 8.18
C GLU A 86 0.99 -10.40 6.78
N ILE A 87 0.22 -9.43 6.31
CA ILE A 87 -0.39 -9.43 4.97
C ILE A 87 0.70 -9.53 3.90
N THR A 88 1.76 -8.74 4.03
CA THR A 88 2.89 -8.75 3.08
C THR A 88 3.58 -10.10 3.08
N SER A 89 3.79 -10.69 4.26
CA SER A 89 4.44 -11.99 4.43
C SER A 89 3.62 -13.13 3.83
N ILE A 90 2.31 -13.17 4.10
CA ILE A 90 1.38 -14.17 3.55
C ILE A 90 1.33 -14.04 2.01
N SER A 91 1.26 -12.82 1.50
CA SER A 91 1.19 -12.55 0.07
C SER A 91 2.44 -13.05 -0.65
N LEU A 92 3.62 -12.78 -0.10
CA LEU A 92 4.88 -13.29 -0.66
C LEU A 92 4.93 -14.82 -0.63
N LYS A 93 4.58 -15.43 0.51
CA LYS A 93 4.56 -16.90 0.64
C LYS A 93 3.61 -17.54 -0.36
N HIS A 94 2.40 -17.02 -0.47
CA HIS A 94 1.41 -17.51 -1.43
C HIS A 94 1.92 -17.41 -2.89
N ARG A 95 2.61 -16.32 -3.21
CA ARG A 95 3.21 -16.13 -4.54
C ARG A 95 4.33 -17.12 -4.83
N LEU A 96 5.18 -17.39 -3.86
CA LEU A 96 6.24 -18.40 -3.97
C LEU A 96 5.66 -19.80 -4.23
N ASP A 97 4.62 -20.17 -3.48
CA ASP A 97 3.94 -21.46 -3.64
C ASP A 97 3.27 -21.58 -5.00
N TYR A 98 2.57 -20.53 -5.45
CA TYR A 98 1.91 -20.51 -6.74
C TYR A 98 2.89 -20.69 -7.91
N VAL A 99 4.06 -20.03 -7.83
CA VAL A 99 5.09 -20.12 -8.88
C VAL A 99 5.91 -21.42 -8.75
N GLY A 100 5.81 -22.12 -7.63
CA GLY A 100 6.59 -23.34 -7.36
C GLY A 100 8.08 -23.07 -7.16
N THR A 101 8.43 -21.92 -6.55
CA THR A 101 9.83 -21.55 -6.28
C THR A 101 10.02 -21.14 -4.82
N SER A 102 11.21 -21.38 -4.30
CA SER A 102 11.63 -20.83 -3.00
C SER A 102 12.62 -19.66 -3.14
N LYS A 103 12.90 -19.20 -4.37
CA LYS A 103 13.91 -18.18 -4.64
C LYS A 103 13.26 -16.84 -4.98
N VAL A 104 13.81 -15.76 -4.43
CA VAL A 104 13.48 -14.37 -4.78
C VAL A 104 14.74 -13.59 -5.13
N ILE A 105 14.62 -12.65 -6.05
CA ILE A 105 15.71 -11.75 -6.44
C ILE A 105 15.25 -10.33 -6.10
N ILE A 106 16.08 -9.60 -5.36
CA ILE A 106 15.76 -8.23 -4.89
C ILE A 106 16.93 -7.30 -5.21
N GLY A 107 16.64 -6.21 -5.91
CA GLY A 107 17.61 -5.13 -6.13
C GLY A 107 17.76 -4.27 -4.89
N ILE A 108 18.97 -4.14 -4.35
CA ILE A 108 19.26 -3.37 -3.14
C ILE A 108 20.09 -2.14 -3.48
N SER A 109 19.46 -0.98 -3.40
CA SER A 109 20.12 0.32 -3.65
C SER A 109 20.84 0.89 -2.41
N GLY A 110 20.47 0.42 -1.23
CA GLY A 110 20.86 1.03 0.06
C GLY A 110 19.92 2.16 0.51
N GLY A 111 18.80 2.39 -0.19
CA GLY A 111 17.72 3.28 0.19
C GLY A 111 16.70 2.59 1.09
N LEU A 112 15.77 3.38 1.64
CA LEU A 112 14.75 2.90 2.58
C LEU A 112 13.85 1.83 1.99
N ASP A 113 13.32 2.05 0.79
CA ASP A 113 12.34 1.16 0.15
C ASP A 113 12.92 -0.23 -0.11
N SER A 114 14.12 -0.28 -0.74
CA SER A 114 14.80 -1.56 -1.00
C SER A 114 15.21 -2.29 0.27
N THR A 115 15.55 -1.56 1.31
CA THR A 115 15.82 -2.09 2.65
C THR A 115 14.57 -2.72 3.24
N LEU A 116 13.45 -2.01 3.19
CA LEU A 116 12.16 -2.51 3.72
C LEU A 116 11.70 -3.77 2.98
N VAL A 117 11.78 -3.79 1.65
CA VAL A 117 11.45 -4.97 0.84
C VAL A 117 12.30 -6.18 1.24
N LEU A 118 13.61 -5.97 1.45
CA LEU A 118 14.51 -7.06 1.89
C LEU A 118 14.15 -7.56 3.30
N LEU A 119 13.79 -6.66 4.22
CA LEU A 119 13.36 -7.03 5.57
C LEU A 119 12.05 -7.81 5.56
N PHE A 120 11.07 -7.42 4.76
CA PHE A 120 9.83 -8.19 4.60
C PHE A 120 10.07 -9.59 4.01
N ALA A 121 10.93 -9.68 2.98
CA ALA A 121 11.30 -10.98 2.44
C ALA A 121 12.00 -11.85 3.49
N TYR A 122 12.96 -11.28 4.23
CA TYR A 122 13.67 -11.98 5.27
C TYR A 122 12.73 -12.45 6.39
N TYR A 123 11.83 -11.58 6.87
CA TYR A 123 10.81 -11.94 7.86
C TYR A 123 9.93 -13.09 7.37
N THR A 124 9.47 -13.04 6.11
CA THR A 124 8.69 -14.12 5.50
C THR A 124 9.44 -15.45 5.52
N TYR A 125 10.71 -15.43 5.14
CA TYR A 125 11.55 -16.64 5.14
C TYR A 125 11.76 -17.21 6.54
N GLN A 126 11.96 -16.34 7.53
CA GLN A 126 12.06 -16.78 8.94
C GLN A 126 10.74 -17.39 9.41
N LYS A 127 9.62 -16.72 9.18
CA LYS A 127 8.29 -17.15 9.61
C LYS A 127 7.89 -18.51 9.04
N TYR A 128 8.18 -18.76 7.76
CA TYR A 128 7.79 -19.99 7.08
C TYR A 128 8.94 -21.02 7.00
N HIS A 129 9.99 -20.84 7.78
CA HIS A 129 11.14 -21.75 7.86
C HIS A 129 11.79 -22.03 6.50
N LEU A 130 11.84 -21.02 5.64
CA LEU A 130 12.54 -21.07 4.35
C LEU A 130 14.01 -20.70 4.55
N ASP A 131 14.89 -21.21 3.66
CA ASP A 131 16.32 -20.89 3.72
C ASP A 131 16.59 -19.45 3.27
N PRO A 132 17.10 -18.54 4.12
CA PRO A 132 17.45 -17.18 3.74
C PRO A 132 18.45 -17.08 2.59
N LYS A 133 19.22 -18.12 2.31
CA LYS A 133 20.12 -18.20 1.15
C LYS A 133 19.38 -18.15 -0.19
N ASN A 134 18.11 -18.47 -0.21
CA ASN A 134 17.25 -18.36 -1.37
C ASN A 134 16.79 -16.90 -1.65
N ILE A 135 17.06 -15.96 -0.77
CA ILE A 135 16.95 -14.53 -1.03
C ILE A 135 18.23 -14.08 -1.73
N ILE A 136 18.15 -13.81 -3.02
CA ILE A 136 19.27 -13.30 -3.83
C ILE A 136 19.18 -11.78 -3.87
N ALA A 137 19.97 -11.13 -3.04
CA ALA A 137 20.02 -9.67 -2.94
C ALA A 137 21.14 -9.12 -3.85
N VAL A 138 20.77 -8.26 -4.80
CA VAL A 138 21.68 -7.77 -5.85
C VAL A 138 21.87 -6.27 -5.69
N THR A 139 23.10 -5.82 -5.54
CA THR A 139 23.43 -4.39 -5.66
C THR A 139 24.05 -4.11 -7.03
N MET A 140 23.58 -3.03 -7.66
CA MET A 140 23.96 -2.66 -9.04
C MET A 140 24.56 -1.25 -9.05
N PRO A 141 25.83 -1.07 -8.59
CA PRO A 141 26.44 0.26 -8.55
C PRO A 141 26.63 0.83 -9.96
N GLY A 142 26.03 1.99 -10.19
CA GLY A 142 26.15 2.81 -11.40
C GLY A 142 27.11 4.00 -11.22
N LEU A 143 27.08 4.93 -12.18
CA LEU A 143 27.93 6.15 -12.17
C LEU A 143 27.59 7.09 -11.01
N GLY A 144 26.30 7.19 -10.63
CA GLY A 144 25.82 8.04 -9.53
C GLY A 144 25.75 7.35 -8.16
N THR A 145 26.18 6.10 -8.05
CA THR A 145 26.08 5.35 -6.78
C THR A 145 27.18 5.78 -5.83
N GLY A 146 26.79 6.45 -4.73
CA GLY A 146 27.72 6.84 -3.68
C GLY A 146 28.22 5.63 -2.86
N ASN A 147 29.44 5.72 -2.36
CA ASN A 147 30.05 4.66 -1.53
C ASN A 147 29.24 4.38 -0.25
N LYS A 148 28.61 5.39 0.32
CA LYS A 148 27.78 5.28 1.54
C LYS A 148 26.60 4.33 1.30
N SER A 149 25.80 4.56 0.25
CA SER A 149 24.63 3.73 -0.07
C SER A 149 25.04 2.29 -0.41
N LYS A 150 26.11 2.12 -1.19
CA LYS A 150 26.68 0.81 -1.48
C LYS A 150 27.07 0.05 -0.21
N ASN A 151 27.79 0.70 0.70
CA ASN A 151 28.25 0.08 1.94
C ASN A 151 27.09 -0.31 2.86
N ILE A 152 26.04 0.52 2.93
CA ILE A 152 24.81 0.21 3.69
C ILE A 152 24.15 -1.06 3.12
N ALA A 153 23.99 -1.14 1.79
CA ALA A 153 23.42 -2.30 1.14
C ALA A 153 24.20 -3.58 1.43
N ILE A 154 25.53 -3.55 1.27
CA ILE A 154 26.42 -4.68 1.52
C ILE A 154 26.32 -5.14 2.99
N HIS A 155 26.42 -4.19 3.93
CA HIS A 155 26.37 -4.49 5.35
C HIS A 155 25.04 -5.12 5.78
N LEU A 156 23.92 -4.62 5.25
CA LEU A 156 22.60 -5.18 5.49
C LEU A 156 22.51 -6.63 4.98
N MET A 157 22.88 -6.86 3.73
CA MET A 157 22.84 -8.21 3.13
C MET A 157 23.69 -9.22 3.91
N GLN A 158 24.87 -8.80 4.36
CA GLN A 158 25.77 -9.62 5.19
C GLN A 158 25.15 -9.95 6.54
N LYS A 159 24.56 -8.94 7.22
CA LYS A 159 23.91 -9.15 8.53
C LYS A 159 22.73 -10.13 8.46
N LEU A 160 21.95 -10.07 7.40
CA LEU A 160 20.81 -10.97 7.19
C LEU A 160 21.23 -12.36 6.69
N GLY A 161 22.47 -12.55 6.31
CA GLY A 161 22.98 -13.84 5.83
C GLY A 161 22.36 -14.32 4.52
N VAL A 162 21.81 -13.42 3.71
CA VAL A 162 21.21 -13.70 2.40
C VAL A 162 22.31 -13.92 1.32
N THR A 163 21.92 -14.44 0.17
CA THR A 163 22.85 -14.57 -0.97
C THR A 163 23.07 -13.19 -1.60
N MET A 164 24.26 -12.68 -1.47
CA MET A 164 24.64 -11.37 -2.00
C MET A 164 25.26 -11.46 -3.38
N ARG A 165 24.88 -10.55 -4.29
CA ARG A 165 25.54 -10.34 -5.58
C ARG A 165 25.77 -8.85 -5.83
N GLU A 166 26.95 -8.52 -6.39
CA GLU A 166 27.24 -7.19 -6.91
C GLU A 166 27.40 -7.28 -8.43
N VAL A 167 26.64 -6.47 -9.15
CA VAL A 167 26.69 -6.36 -10.61
C VAL A 167 26.90 -4.90 -10.97
N SER A 168 28.12 -4.51 -11.33
CA SER A 168 28.38 -3.12 -11.73
C SER A 168 27.78 -2.84 -13.11
N ILE A 169 26.93 -1.80 -13.18
CA ILE A 169 26.31 -1.34 -14.44
C ILE A 169 27.02 -0.11 -15.02
N LYS A 170 28.21 0.25 -14.50
CA LYS A 170 28.92 1.48 -14.92
C LYS A 170 29.33 1.43 -16.39
N LYS A 171 29.82 0.27 -16.84
CA LYS A 171 30.31 0.11 -18.22
C LYS A 171 29.17 0.21 -19.24
N GLU A 172 28.06 -0.42 -18.94
CA GLU A 172 26.84 -0.42 -19.74
C GLU A 172 26.25 1.00 -19.83
N ALA A 173 26.19 1.71 -18.68
CA ALA A 173 25.72 3.08 -18.63
C ALA A 173 26.61 4.02 -19.48
N VAL A 174 27.95 3.90 -19.39
CA VAL A 174 28.89 4.70 -20.21
C VAL A 174 28.72 4.40 -21.69
N ASN A 175 28.59 3.12 -22.05
CA ASN A 175 28.41 2.74 -23.44
C ASN A 175 27.10 3.30 -24.01
N HIS A 176 26.05 3.29 -23.23
CA HIS A 176 24.74 3.85 -23.65
C HIS A 176 24.76 5.36 -23.81
N LEU A 177 25.51 6.07 -22.95
CA LEU A 177 25.64 7.53 -23.04
C LEU A 177 26.54 8.03 -24.17
N LYS A 178 27.31 7.12 -24.81
CA LYS A 178 28.17 7.46 -25.97
C LYS A 178 27.46 7.31 -27.31
N LEU A 179 26.21 6.85 -27.32
CA LEU A 179 25.31 6.79 -28.47
C LEU A 179 24.55 8.11 -28.65
#